data_75ec5edd5a99bb721ad70f52b712f473
#
_entry.id   75ec5edd5a99bb721ad70f52b712f473
#
_cell.length_a   1.000
_cell.length_b   1.000
_cell.length_c   1.000
_cell.angle_alpha   90.00
_cell.angle_beta   90.00
_cell.angle_gamma   90.00
#
_symmetry.space_group_name_H-M   'P 1'
#
loop_
_entity.id
_entity.type
_entity.pdbx_description
1 polymer ?
#
loop_
_entity_poly.entity_id
_entity_poly.type
_entity_poly.pdbx_seq_one_letter_code
_entity_poly.pdbx_strand_id
1 'polypeptide(L)'
;MILLMLFGYVSSFVNWAFCTVVTPILAMQLSKQIKGLHFPMMIAAGYSTMILGQCLGPSASVFALVATEGHFLQDKIGILTQDQTVYNGVNVTLFTIIAIFTVILSILTVPPQDEVVEFKKEFDDDVEEEIELENTIADKLNGSKIIMYLIGIAGAIVIILTFVEKGILGSLSVNFIIFLFMTINCFLYNSPRKFVDAYKENMVLTTEVVIQFPFYGGLMGMITNSGFGAVIVQAIVNVATTTSMPVWAYISASLTNLFIPSQGGQWIVQGPLLVEAAQQLNANIIHIIDAFVYGDEATNLLQPLYVIPALSVVGMKLKDVWGFMAFIWVFWLILTTLGFYFIPMIV
;
A
#
# COMPACT_ATOMS: atom_id res chain seq x y z
N MET A 1 -3.98 18.50 11.59
CA MET A 1 -4.41 17.10 11.43
C MET A 1 -5.10 16.85 10.09
N ILE A 2 -6.27 17.47 9.80
CA ILE A 2 -7.04 17.23 8.56
C ILE A 2 -6.18 17.41 7.29
N LEU A 3 -5.45 18.52 7.17
CA LEU A 3 -4.57 18.78 6.01
C LEU A 3 -3.52 17.67 5.82
N LEU A 4 -2.90 17.22 6.91
CA LEU A 4 -1.92 16.14 6.88
C LEU A 4 -2.55 14.84 6.38
N MET A 5 -3.72 14.49 6.90
CA MET A 5 -4.39 13.24 6.51
C MET A 5 -4.91 13.30 5.07
N LEU A 6 -5.47 14.41 4.61
CA LEU A 6 -5.86 14.58 3.20
C LEU A 6 -4.64 14.44 2.27
N PHE A 7 -3.52 15.08 2.62
CA PHE A 7 -2.29 14.92 1.88
C PHE A 7 -1.80 13.47 1.90
N GLY A 8 -1.89 12.79 3.04
CA GLY A 8 -1.54 11.38 3.19
C GLY A 8 -2.39 10.48 2.29
N TYR A 9 -3.71 10.66 2.23
CA TYR A 9 -4.58 9.90 1.33
C TYR A 9 -4.21 10.12 -0.14
N VAL A 10 -4.02 11.36 -0.57
CA VAL A 10 -3.61 11.66 -1.95
C VAL A 10 -2.24 11.05 -2.27
N SER A 11 -1.28 11.16 -1.37
CA SER A 11 0.05 10.58 -1.54
C SER A 11 0.01 9.06 -1.60
N SER A 12 -0.78 8.42 -0.74
CA SER A 12 -0.94 6.97 -0.69
C SER A 12 -1.68 6.43 -1.91
N PHE A 13 -2.64 7.17 -2.44
CA PHE A 13 -3.30 6.84 -3.70
C PHE A 13 -2.29 6.75 -4.86
N VAL A 14 -1.30 7.65 -4.88
CA VAL A 14 -0.21 7.60 -5.88
C VAL A 14 0.70 6.39 -5.63
N ASN A 15 1.25 6.28 -4.41
CA ASN A 15 2.10 5.16 -4.01
C ASN A 15 2.30 5.15 -2.48
N TRP A 16 2.21 3.97 -1.87
CA TRP A 16 2.35 3.79 -0.42
C TRP A 16 3.75 4.17 0.09
N ALA A 17 4.82 3.78 -0.63
CA ALA A 17 6.19 4.09 -0.22
C ALA A 17 6.47 5.59 -0.27
N PHE A 18 5.95 6.28 -1.29
CA PHE A 18 6.00 7.74 -1.36
C PHE A 18 5.30 8.37 -0.15
N CYS A 19 4.08 7.92 0.17
CA CYS A 19 3.32 8.40 1.33
C CYS A 19 4.10 8.20 2.64
N THR A 20 4.76 7.05 2.81
CA THR A 20 5.52 6.70 4.02
C THR A 20 6.64 7.70 4.31
N VAL A 21 7.24 8.30 3.29
CA VAL A 21 8.32 9.29 3.43
C VAL A 21 7.78 10.72 3.52
N VAL A 22 6.89 11.11 2.60
CA VAL A 22 6.50 12.53 2.49
C VAL A 22 5.54 12.98 3.59
N THR A 23 4.70 12.07 4.11
CA THR A 23 3.73 12.43 5.16
C THR A 23 4.40 12.76 6.50
N PRO A 24 5.38 11.99 7.01
CA PRO A 24 6.16 12.39 8.18
C PRO A 24 6.94 13.69 7.98
N ILE A 25 7.49 13.94 6.79
CA ILE A 25 8.18 15.19 6.47
C ILE A 25 7.18 16.37 6.55
N LEU A 26 5.99 16.23 5.99
CA LEU A 26 4.95 17.25 6.10
C LEU A 26 4.54 17.47 7.57
N ALA A 27 4.34 16.39 8.34
CA ALA A 27 4.05 16.49 9.77
C ALA A 27 5.11 17.27 10.52
N MET A 28 6.38 17.01 10.22
CA MET A 28 7.53 17.72 10.79
C MET A 28 7.51 19.23 10.42
N GLN A 29 7.29 19.55 9.15
CA GLN A 29 7.24 20.95 8.71
C GLN A 29 6.07 21.73 9.33
N LEU A 30 4.90 21.10 9.44
CA LEU A 30 3.75 21.69 10.11
C LEU A 30 4.04 21.94 11.60
N SER A 31 4.70 21.01 12.28
CA SER A 31 5.03 21.12 13.69
C SER A 31 6.11 22.19 13.97
N LYS A 32 6.98 22.50 13.01
CA LYS A 32 7.92 23.62 13.10
C LYS A 32 7.21 24.99 13.02
N GLN A 33 6.11 25.07 12.30
CA GLN A 33 5.39 26.33 12.05
C GLN A 33 4.23 26.56 13.03
N ILE A 34 3.61 25.49 13.52
CA ILE A 34 2.40 25.54 14.35
C ILE A 34 2.72 24.91 15.70
N LYS A 35 2.66 25.70 16.77
CA LYS A 35 2.84 25.22 18.15
C LYS A 35 1.58 24.50 18.65
N GLY A 36 1.74 23.62 19.64
CA GLY A 36 0.65 22.90 20.26
C GLY A 36 0.14 21.70 19.43
N LEU A 37 0.89 21.26 18.43
CA LEU A 37 0.59 20.04 17.69
C LEU A 37 1.20 18.84 18.41
N HIS A 38 0.38 17.82 18.73
CA HIS A 38 0.87 16.57 19.30
C HIS A 38 1.50 15.69 18.21
N PHE A 39 2.83 15.76 18.14
CA PHE A 39 3.60 15.17 17.03
C PHE A 39 3.44 13.65 16.89
N PRO A 40 3.46 12.82 17.98
CA PRO A 40 3.24 11.39 17.86
C PRO A 40 1.89 11.03 17.23
N MET A 41 0.82 11.76 17.57
CA MET A 41 -0.50 11.54 16.97
C MET A 41 -0.52 11.95 15.49
N MET A 42 0.19 13.00 15.10
CA MET A 42 0.31 13.38 13.69
C MET A 42 0.98 12.28 12.87
N ILE A 43 2.04 11.66 13.39
CA ILE A 43 2.71 10.55 12.72
C ILE A 43 1.81 9.33 12.64
N ALA A 44 1.11 8.95 13.73
CA ALA A 44 0.17 7.83 13.72
C ALA A 44 -0.99 8.04 12.74
N ALA A 45 -1.56 9.26 12.71
CA ALA A 45 -2.62 9.62 11.77
C ALA A 45 -2.13 9.62 10.32
N GLY A 46 -0.95 10.19 10.05
CA GLY A 46 -0.33 10.15 8.73
C GLY A 46 -0.06 8.72 8.25
N TYR A 47 0.47 7.88 9.12
CA TYR A 47 0.70 6.47 8.82
C TYR A 47 -0.62 5.72 8.54
N SER A 48 -1.68 5.97 9.31
CA SER A 48 -2.98 5.34 9.05
C SER A 48 -3.55 5.68 7.67
N THR A 49 -3.25 6.88 7.13
CA THR A 49 -3.65 7.23 5.76
C THR A 49 -2.87 6.47 4.69
N MET A 50 -1.62 6.12 4.96
CA MET A 50 -0.82 5.28 4.08
C MET A 50 -1.44 3.87 3.99
N ILE A 51 -1.76 3.28 5.11
CA ILE A 51 -2.37 1.95 5.19
C ILE A 51 -3.76 1.94 4.51
N LEU A 52 -4.65 2.84 4.89
CA LEU A 52 -5.98 2.89 4.29
C LEU A 52 -5.94 3.22 2.79
N GLY A 53 -5.03 4.09 2.37
CA GLY A 53 -4.91 4.49 0.97
C GLY A 53 -4.57 3.33 0.03
N GLN A 54 -3.92 2.27 0.52
CA GLN A 54 -3.70 1.07 -0.27
C GLN A 54 -5.00 0.32 -0.61
N CYS A 55 -6.03 0.44 0.21
CA CYS A 55 -7.33 -0.19 -0.07
C CYS A 55 -8.06 0.44 -1.27
N LEU A 56 -7.68 1.65 -1.69
CA LEU A 56 -8.22 2.33 -2.88
C LEU A 56 -7.12 2.69 -3.89
N GLY A 57 -5.87 2.37 -3.59
CA GLY A 57 -4.73 2.72 -4.42
C GLY A 57 -4.56 1.81 -5.63
N PRO A 58 -4.43 2.35 -6.86
CA PRO A 58 -4.23 1.54 -8.06
C PRO A 58 -2.90 0.79 -8.07
N SER A 59 -1.95 1.19 -7.23
CA SER A 59 -0.64 0.54 -7.06
C SER A 59 -0.63 -0.56 -5.99
N ALA A 60 -1.74 -0.82 -5.31
CA ALA A 60 -1.85 -1.92 -4.35
C ALA A 60 -1.62 -3.27 -5.04
N SER A 61 -0.76 -4.09 -4.44
CA SER A 61 -0.16 -5.24 -5.11
C SER A 61 -1.18 -6.24 -5.63
N VAL A 62 -2.22 -6.55 -4.88
CA VAL A 62 -3.23 -7.55 -5.27
C VAL A 62 -4.11 -7.02 -6.40
N PHE A 63 -4.58 -5.79 -6.30
CA PHE A 63 -5.42 -5.19 -7.33
C PHE A 63 -4.68 -5.08 -8.67
N ALA A 64 -3.43 -4.62 -8.63
CA ALA A 64 -2.61 -4.56 -9.82
C ALA A 64 -2.30 -5.96 -10.39
N LEU A 65 -2.09 -6.96 -9.52
CA LEU A 65 -1.80 -8.33 -9.93
C LEU A 65 -2.99 -8.97 -10.64
N VAL A 66 -4.20 -8.94 -10.06
CA VAL A 66 -5.39 -9.56 -10.66
C VAL A 66 -5.85 -8.86 -11.94
N ALA A 67 -5.41 -7.62 -12.17
CA ALA A 67 -5.61 -6.88 -13.41
C ALA A 67 -4.54 -7.19 -14.49
N THR A 68 -3.50 -7.97 -14.14
CA THR A 68 -2.40 -8.28 -15.06
C THR A 68 -2.65 -9.60 -15.77
N GLU A 69 -2.51 -9.61 -17.11
CA GLU A 69 -2.59 -10.83 -17.91
C GLU A 69 -1.49 -11.83 -17.51
N GLY A 70 -1.85 -13.10 -17.41
CA GLY A 70 -0.95 -14.19 -17.02
C GLY A 70 -0.75 -14.33 -15.50
N HIS A 71 -1.54 -13.65 -14.67
CA HIS A 71 -1.46 -13.86 -13.22
C HIS A 71 -1.89 -15.28 -12.82
N PHE A 72 -1.34 -15.80 -11.73
CA PHE A 72 -1.41 -17.20 -11.33
C PHE A 72 -2.84 -17.73 -11.02
N LEU A 73 -3.84 -16.87 -10.85
CA LEU A 73 -5.25 -17.24 -10.65
C LEU A 73 -6.12 -16.94 -11.87
N GLN A 74 -5.55 -16.53 -13.01
CA GLN A 74 -6.33 -16.11 -14.17
C GLN A 74 -7.30 -17.19 -14.66
N ASP A 75 -6.92 -18.45 -14.63
CA ASP A 75 -7.78 -19.57 -15.06
C ASP A 75 -9.02 -19.74 -14.16
N LYS A 76 -8.96 -19.26 -12.90
CA LYS A 76 -10.05 -19.38 -11.91
C LYS A 76 -10.95 -18.16 -11.85
N ILE A 77 -10.38 -16.96 -11.97
CA ILE A 77 -11.11 -15.70 -11.74
C ILE A 77 -11.09 -14.74 -12.93
N GLY A 78 -10.39 -15.08 -14.01
CA GLY A 78 -10.20 -14.19 -15.16
C GLY A 78 -9.26 -13.03 -14.84
N ILE A 79 -9.21 -12.04 -15.73
CA ILE A 79 -8.54 -10.76 -15.50
C ILE A 79 -9.58 -9.80 -14.91
N LEU A 80 -9.32 -9.28 -13.72
CA LEU A 80 -10.21 -8.36 -13.03
C LEU A 80 -9.62 -6.96 -13.10
N THR A 81 -10.24 -6.09 -13.88
CA THR A 81 -9.80 -4.71 -14.05
C THR A 81 -10.02 -3.87 -12.79
N GLN A 82 -9.35 -2.75 -12.67
CA GLN A 82 -9.41 -1.95 -11.44
C GLN A 82 -10.75 -1.24 -11.23
N ASP A 83 -11.52 -1.00 -12.28
CA ASP A 83 -12.90 -0.55 -12.16
C ASP A 83 -13.82 -1.59 -11.51
N GLN A 84 -13.51 -2.87 -11.69
CA GLN A 84 -14.24 -3.97 -11.06
C GLN A 84 -13.82 -4.21 -9.62
N THR A 85 -12.55 -4.01 -9.27
CA THR A 85 -11.99 -4.27 -7.93
C THR A 85 -11.88 -2.98 -7.12
N VAL A 86 -10.89 -2.13 -7.40
CA VAL A 86 -10.59 -0.93 -6.60
C VAL A 86 -11.77 0.03 -6.55
N TYR A 87 -12.43 0.27 -7.70
CA TYR A 87 -13.45 1.32 -7.83
C TYR A 87 -14.88 0.77 -7.86
N ASN A 88 -15.10 -0.45 -7.38
CA ASN A 88 -16.46 -0.97 -7.19
C ASN A 88 -17.18 -0.22 -6.04
N GLY A 89 -18.51 -0.25 -6.08
CA GLY A 89 -19.34 0.51 -5.13
C GLY A 89 -19.12 0.11 -3.67
N VAL A 90 -18.89 -1.17 -3.39
CA VAL A 90 -18.65 -1.67 -2.01
C VAL A 90 -17.34 -1.12 -1.49
N ASN A 91 -16.24 -1.23 -2.26
CA ASN A 91 -14.93 -0.76 -1.85
C ASN A 91 -14.90 0.75 -1.64
N VAL A 92 -15.39 1.54 -2.60
CA VAL A 92 -15.43 3.00 -2.51
C VAL A 92 -16.26 3.46 -1.32
N THR A 93 -17.41 2.84 -1.06
CA THR A 93 -18.25 3.17 0.09
C THR A 93 -17.55 2.87 1.40
N LEU A 94 -16.98 1.67 1.54
CA LEU A 94 -16.29 1.25 2.76
C LEU A 94 -15.05 2.12 3.02
N PHE A 95 -14.23 2.37 2.00
CA PHE A 95 -13.09 3.27 2.08
C PHE A 95 -13.50 4.65 2.59
N THR A 96 -14.54 5.22 1.99
CA THR A 96 -15.02 6.57 2.35
C THR A 96 -15.46 6.63 3.81
N ILE A 97 -16.21 5.64 4.28
CA ILE A 97 -16.65 5.55 5.68
C ILE A 97 -15.45 5.48 6.61
N ILE A 98 -14.51 4.58 6.36
CA ILE A 98 -13.32 4.41 7.22
C ILE A 98 -12.44 5.65 7.17
N ALA A 99 -12.25 6.26 5.99
CA ALA A 99 -11.43 7.46 5.84
C ALA A 99 -11.97 8.63 6.67
N ILE A 100 -13.27 8.92 6.55
CA ILE A 100 -13.92 9.97 7.34
C ILE A 100 -13.82 9.66 8.83
N PHE A 101 -14.10 8.42 9.21
CA PHE A 101 -14.08 8.01 10.61
C PHE A 101 -12.65 8.10 11.19
N THR A 102 -11.64 7.68 10.45
CA THR A 102 -10.23 7.78 10.88
C THR A 102 -9.81 9.23 11.08
N VAL A 103 -10.26 10.16 10.23
CA VAL A 103 -10.00 11.60 10.42
C VAL A 103 -10.67 12.11 11.70
N ILE A 104 -11.94 11.80 11.90
CA ILE A 104 -12.69 12.21 13.11
C ILE A 104 -12.02 11.63 14.36
N LEU A 105 -11.72 10.33 14.35
CA LEU A 105 -11.08 9.64 15.45
C LEU A 105 -9.72 10.26 15.79
N SER A 106 -8.90 10.53 14.78
CA SER A 106 -7.58 11.15 14.96
C SER A 106 -7.65 12.56 15.57
N ILE A 107 -8.72 13.31 15.31
CA ILE A 107 -8.94 14.62 15.92
C ILE A 107 -9.39 14.48 17.38
N LEU A 108 -10.30 13.54 17.65
CA LEU A 108 -10.88 13.35 18.98
C LEU A 108 -9.89 12.74 19.98
N THR A 109 -8.85 12.06 19.49
CA THR A 109 -7.82 11.42 20.33
C THR A 109 -6.57 12.26 20.55
N VAL A 110 -6.57 13.51 20.09
CA VAL A 110 -5.50 14.46 20.42
C VAL A 110 -5.50 14.70 21.93
N PRO A 111 -4.34 14.50 22.63
CA PRO A 111 -4.26 14.75 24.07
C PRO A 111 -4.56 16.19 24.45
N PRO A 112 -4.94 16.45 25.73
CA PRO A 112 -5.04 17.81 26.26
C PRO A 112 -3.75 18.60 26.11
N GLN A 113 -3.83 19.94 26.13
CA GLN A 113 -2.71 20.84 25.84
C GLN A 113 -1.50 20.66 26.77
N ASP A 114 -1.73 20.24 28.00
CA ASP A 114 -0.71 19.97 29.02
C ASP A 114 0.07 18.65 28.77
N GLU A 115 -0.50 17.76 27.97
CA GLU A 115 0.12 16.47 27.58
C GLU A 115 0.66 16.49 26.14
N VAL A 116 0.63 17.63 25.46
CA VAL A 116 1.12 17.74 24.08
C VAL A 116 2.62 17.53 24.01
N VAL A 117 3.05 16.59 23.19
CA VAL A 117 4.45 16.34 22.83
C VAL A 117 4.74 16.99 21.49
N GLU A 118 5.43 18.12 21.52
CA GLU A 118 5.85 18.84 20.31
C GLU A 118 7.12 18.23 19.69
N PHE A 119 7.30 18.46 18.40
CA PHE A 119 8.52 18.10 17.69
C PHE A 119 9.70 18.97 18.15
N LYS A 120 10.80 18.34 18.57
CA LYS A 120 11.98 19.04 19.16
C LYS A 120 13.30 18.82 18.42
N LYS A 121 13.31 17.99 17.34
CA LYS A 121 14.58 17.63 16.67
C LYS A 121 14.92 18.66 15.59
N GLU A 122 16.13 19.22 15.65
CA GLU A 122 16.77 19.88 14.53
C GLU A 122 17.49 18.80 13.70
N PHE A 123 17.25 18.77 12.41
CA PHE A 123 18.04 17.98 11.47
C PHE A 123 19.07 18.92 10.84
N ASP A 124 20.32 18.50 10.82
CA ASP A 124 21.29 19.10 9.91
C ASP A 124 20.83 18.81 8.48
N ASP A 125 20.77 19.82 7.64
CA ASP A 125 20.53 19.64 6.21
C ASP A 125 21.72 18.84 5.66
N ASP A 126 21.46 17.59 5.25
CA ASP A 126 22.46 16.79 4.58
C ASP A 126 22.90 17.52 3.31
N VAL A 127 24.16 17.95 3.28
CA VAL A 127 24.78 18.56 2.10
C VAL A 127 25.02 17.44 1.11
N GLU A 128 24.32 17.48 -0.03
CA GLU A 128 24.64 16.59 -1.14
C GLU A 128 26.11 16.78 -1.52
N GLU A 129 26.93 15.75 -1.34
CA GLU A 129 28.30 15.76 -1.85
C GLU A 129 28.26 15.82 -3.40
N GLU A 130 28.73 16.92 -3.96
CA GLU A 130 28.94 17.03 -5.41
C GLU A 130 30.10 16.10 -5.80
N ILE A 131 29.77 15.03 -6.51
CA ILE A 131 30.75 14.11 -7.05
C ILE A 131 31.48 14.81 -8.20
N GLU A 132 32.78 15.04 -8.05
CA GLU A 132 33.64 15.56 -9.11
C GLU A 132 33.64 14.58 -10.31
N LEU A 133 33.21 15.06 -11.47
CA LEU A 133 33.17 14.32 -12.73
C LEU A 133 34.51 14.44 -13.47
N GLU A 134 35.12 13.33 -13.82
CA GLU A 134 36.16 13.30 -14.82
C GLU A 134 35.58 13.73 -16.17
N ASN A 135 36.23 14.64 -16.89
CA ASN A 135 35.67 15.32 -18.08
C ASN A 135 35.67 14.44 -19.34
N THR A 136 35.24 13.18 -19.20
CA THR A 136 35.15 12.21 -20.30
C THR A 136 33.83 12.35 -21.08
N ILE A 137 33.79 11.79 -22.30
CA ILE A 137 32.55 11.74 -23.09
C ILE A 137 31.47 10.92 -22.35
N ALA A 138 31.87 9.84 -21.69
CA ALA A 138 30.97 9.00 -20.89
C ALA A 138 30.37 9.78 -19.74
N ASP A 139 31.15 10.61 -19.04
CA ASP A 139 30.64 11.44 -17.93
C ASP A 139 29.67 12.51 -18.44
N LYS A 140 29.93 13.12 -19.59
CA LYS A 140 29.02 14.07 -20.22
C LYS A 140 27.67 13.44 -20.60
N LEU A 141 27.68 12.20 -21.12
CA LEU A 141 26.45 11.47 -21.44
C LEU A 141 25.72 11.05 -20.16
N ASN A 142 26.42 10.52 -19.16
CA ASN A 142 25.87 10.11 -17.89
C ASN A 142 25.35 11.28 -17.05
N GLY A 143 25.88 12.48 -17.25
CA GLY A 143 25.41 13.73 -16.66
C GLY A 143 24.31 14.45 -17.46
N SER A 144 23.92 13.93 -18.64
CA SER A 144 23.07 14.66 -19.58
C SER A 144 21.58 14.59 -19.20
N LYS A 145 20.98 15.76 -18.94
CA LYS A 145 19.52 15.91 -18.78
C LYS A 145 18.75 15.54 -20.05
N ILE A 146 19.36 15.80 -21.21
CA ILE A 146 18.71 15.61 -22.53
C ILE A 146 18.38 14.12 -22.74
N ILE A 147 19.27 13.22 -22.36
CA ILE A 147 19.04 11.77 -22.47
C ILE A 147 17.83 11.35 -21.63
N MET A 148 17.75 11.84 -20.39
CA MET A 148 16.60 11.53 -19.50
C MET A 148 15.30 12.05 -20.08
N TYR A 149 15.27 13.29 -20.58
CA TYR A 149 14.06 13.85 -21.19
C TYR A 149 13.64 13.13 -22.48
N LEU A 150 14.60 12.71 -23.33
CA LEU A 150 14.29 11.93 -24.53
C LEU A 150 13.61 10.60 -24.18
N ILE A 151 14.17 9.87 -23.20
CA ILE A 151 13.59 8.62 -22.71
C ILE A 151 12.23 8.87 -22.06
N GLY A 152 12.12 9.90 -21.21
CA GLY A 152 10.88 10.26 -20.54
C GLY A 152 9.78 10.66 -21.53
N ILE A 153 10.07 11.44 -22.55
CA ILE A 153 9.11 11.81 -23.60
C ILE A 153 8.65 10.58 -24.39
N ALA A 154 9.57 9.70 -24.78
CA ALA A 154 9.22 8.46 -25.46
C ALA A 154 8.29 7.59 -24.57
N GLY A 155 8.61 7.46 -23.27
CA GLY A 155 7.76 6.76 -22.31
C GLY A 155 6.39 7.41 -22.15
N ALA A 156 6.34 8.74 -22.05
CA ALA A 156 5.08 9.49 -21.94
C ALA A 156 4.17 9.28 -23.16
N ILE A 157 4.74 9.22 -24.36
CA ILE A 157 3.97 8.92 -25.58
C ILE A 157 3.34 7.52 -25.49
N VAL A 158 4.10 6.51 -25.05
CA VAL A 158 3.57 5.13 -24.86
C VAL A 158 2.45 5.12 -23.83
N ILE A 159 2.60 5.83 -22.71
CA ILE A 159 1.58 5.95 -21.66
C ILE A 159 0.29 6.56 -22.23
N ILE A 160 0.39 7.67 -22.97
CA ILE A 160 -0.75 8.34 -23.59
C ILE A 160 -1.45 7.41 -24.59
N LEU A 161 -0.70 6.73 -25.45
CA LEU A 161 -1.26 5.78 -26.41
C LEU A 161 -1.99 4.63 -25.71
N THR A 162 -1.41 4.10 -24.62
CA THR A 162 -2.04 3.02 -23.82
C THR A 162 -3.35 3.51 -23.18
N PHE A 163 -3.38 4.74 -22.66
CA PHE A 163 -4.62 5.32 -22.12
C PHE A 163 -5.70 5.55 -23.18
N VAL A 164 -5.31 5.92 -24.41
CA VAL A 164 -6.25 6.06 -25.52
C VAL A 164 -6.83 4.71 -25.95
N GLU A 165 -6.00 3.65 -25.93
CA GLU A 165 -6.40 2.31 -26.37
C GLU A 165 -7.27 1.58 -25.33
N LYS A 166 -6.83 1.58 -24.05
CA LYS A 166 -7.42 0.76 -22.98
C LYS A 166 -8.25 1.55 -21.97
N GLY A 167 -8.26 2.88 -22.07
CA GLY A 167 -8.77 3.77 -21.02
C GLY A 167 -7.83 3.83 -19.81
N ILE A 168 -8.05 4.79 -18.93
CA ILE A 168 -7.18 5.01 -17.76
C ILE A 168 -7.21 3.79 -16.83
N LEU A 169 -8.39 3.37 -16.39
CA LEU A 169 -8.55 2.28 -15.44
C LEU A 169 -8.16 0.91 -16.01
N GLY A 170 -8.47 0.66 -17.30
CA GLY A 170 -8.10 -0.59 -17.98
C GLY A 170 -6.60 -0.72 -18.26
N SER A 171 -5.83 0.35 -18.12
CA SER A 171 -4.37 0.32 -18.31
C SER A 171 -3.60 -0.04 -17.03
N LEU A 172 -4.21 0.08 -15.85
CA LEU A 172 -3.53 -0.02 -14.55
C LEU A 172 -3.22 -1.48 -14.17
N SER A 173 -2.26 -2.09 -14.85
CA SER A 173 -1.64 -3.36 -14.49
C SER A 173 -0.29 -3.14 -13.80
N VAL A 174 0.28 -4.18 -13.17
CA VAL A 174 1.61 -4.10 -12.52
C VAL A 174 2.66 -3.56 -13.48
N ASN A 175 2.74 -4.12 -14.68
CA ASN A 175 3.74 -3.72 -15.68
C ASN A 175 3.57 -2.27 -16.12
N PHE A 176 2.33 -1.84 -16.31
CA PHE A 176 2.04 -0.45 -16.68
C PHE A 176 2.40 0.52 -15.55
N ILE A 177 2.09 0.20 -14.30
CA ILE A 177 2.42 1.03 -13.13
C ILE A 177 3.93 1.16 -12.97
N ILE A 178 4.69 0.06 -13.12
CA ILE A 178 6.16 0.10 -13.10
C ILE A 178 6.67 1.03 -14.21
N PHE A 179 6.17 0.87 -15.44
CA PHE A 179 6.57 1.68 -16.59
C PHE A 179 6.23 3.16 -16.39
N LEU A 180 5.06 3.45 -15.83
CA LEU A 180 4.62 4.81 -15.48
C LEU A 180 5.60 5.47 -14.51
N PHE A 181 5.93 4.81 -13.39
CA PHE A 181 6.87 5.35 -12.42
C PHE A 181 8.28 5.49 -12.97
N MET A 182 8.76 4.54 -13.76
CA MET A 182 10.05 4.67 -14.44
C MET A 182 10.09 5.88 -15.37
N THR A 183 9.00 6.12 -16.11
CA THR A 183 8.87 7.29 -16.99
C THR A 183 8.85 8.61 -16.21
N ILE A 184 8.10 8.68 -15.11
CA ILE A 184 8.06 9.85 -14.22
C ILE A 184 9.46 10.15 -13.67
N ASN A 185 10.19 9.12 -13.22
CA ASN A 185 11.53 9.27 -12.70
C ASN A 185 12.52 9.83 -13.73
N CYS A 186 12.31 9.60 -15.02
CA CYS A 186 13.14 10.23 -16.07
C CYS A 186 13.01 11.76 -16.07
N PHE A 187 11.89 12.31 -15.62
CA PHE A 187 11.72 13.77 -15.49
C PHE A 187 12.16 14.32 -14.13
N LEU A 188 12.13 13.50 -13.07
CA LEU A 188 12.54 13.90 -11.72
C LEU A 188 14.06 13.91 -11.56
N TYR A 189 14.76 12.94 -12.16
CA TYR A 189 16.20 12.84 -12.09
C TYR A 189 16.87 13.60 -13.23
N ASN A 190 17.82 14.48 -12.88
CA ASN A 190 18.48 15.36 -13.82
C ASN A 190 19.56 14.67 -14.69
N SER A 191 19.87 13.39 -14.44
CA SER A 191 20.87 12.68 -15.22
C SER A 191 20.71 11.16 -15.07
N PRO A 192 21.16 10.36 -16.10
CA PRO A 192 21.20 8.91 -16.00
C PRO A 192 21.97 8.41 -14.78
N ARG A 193 23.06 9.07 -14.42
CA ARG A 193 23.89 8.71 -13.27
C ARG A 193 23.10 8.84 -11.96
N LYS A 194 22.52 10.00 -11.70
CA LYS A 194 21.69 10.22 -10.48
C LYS A 194 20.51 9.25 -10.40
N PHE A 195 19.87 8.95 -11.53
CA PHE A 195 18.81 7.96 -11.59
C PHE A 195 19.32 6.55 -11.22
N VAL A 196 20.44 6.11 -11.81
CA VAL A 196 21.00 4.78 -11.52
C VAL A 196 21.49 4.68 -10.09
N ASP A 197 22.12 5.72 -9.55
CA ASP A 197 22.63 5.72 -8.19
C ASP A 197 21.46 5.68 -7.17
N ALA A 198 20.42 6.49 -7.37
CA ALA A 198 19.21 6.41 -6.55
C ALA A 198 18.53 5.02 -6.67
N TYR A 199 18.54 4.42 -7.86
CA TYR A 199 18.00 3.06 -8.04
C TYR A 199 18.80 2.02 -7.25
N LYS A 200 20.15 2.08 -7.28
CA LYS A 200 21.03 1.18 -6.52
C LYS A 200 20.81 1.30 -5.00
N GLU A 201 20.72 2.53 -4.49
CA GLU A 201 20.45 2.77 -3.07
C GLU A 201 19.13 2.16 -2.63
N ASN A 202 18.08 2.31 -3.44
CA ASN A 202 16.75 1.79 -3.13
C ASN A 202 16.61 0.27 -3.40
N MET A 203 17.49 -0.36 -4.19
CA MET A 203 17.46 -1.80 -4.42
C MET A 203 17.64 -2.62 -3.13
N VAL A 204 18.32 -2.06 -2.13
CA VAL A 204 18.45 -2.70 -0.81
C VAL A 204 17.07 -2.99 -0.19
N LEU A 205 16.08 -2.11 -0.40
CA LEU A 205 14.72 -2.28 0.08
C LEU A 205 13.98 -3.47 -0.56
N THR A 206 14.42 -3.93 -1.73
CA THR A 206 13.84 -5.09 -2.42
C THR A 206 14.41 -6.42 -1.95
N THR A 207 15.49 -6.41 -1.16
CA THR A 207 16.22 -7.62 -0.72
C THR A 207 15.29 -8.58 0.02
N GLU A 208 14.45 -8.06 0.92
CA GLU A 208 13.49 -8.88 1.68
C GLU A 208 12.50 -9.58 0.74
N VAL A 209 11.96 -8.87 -0.24
CA VAL A 209 11.01 -9.41 -1.22
C VAL A 209 11.65 -10.53 -2.04
N VAL A 210 12.87 -10.31 -2.55
CA VAL A 210 13.62 -11.30 -3.36
C VAL A 210 13.91 -12.56 -2.56
N ILE A 211 14.23 -12.44 -1.27
CA ILE A 211 14.52 -13.59 -0.40
C ILE A 211 13.23 -14.29 0.05
N GLN A 212 12.19 -13.55 0.42
CA GLN A 212 10.97 -14.10 1.03
C GLN A 212 10.05 -14.78 0.01
N PHE A 213 9.91 -14.25 -1.19
CA PHE A 213 8.97 -14.77 -2.20
C PHE A 213 9.20 -16.24 -2.58
N PRO A 214 10.44 -16.74 -2.78
CA PRO A 214 10.66 -18.17 -2.96
C PRO A 214 10.15 -19.03 -1.80
N PHE A 215 10.29 -18.56 -0.55
CA PHE A 215 9.75 -19.28 0.61
C PHE A 215 8.22 -19.27 0.62
N TYR A 216 7.56 -18.16 0.23
CA TYR A 216 6.11 -18.12 0.09
C TYR A 216 5.62 -19.09 -0.99
N GLY A 217 6.32 -19.17 -2.13
CA GLY A 217 6.05 -20.18 -3.16
C GLY A 217 6.21 -21.61 -2.64
N GLY A 218 7.25 -21.87 -1.83
CA GLY A 218 7.47 -23.15 -1.16
C GLY A 218 6.36 -23.50 -0.17
N LEU A 219 5.94 -22.56 0.68
CA LEU A 219 4.81 -22.70 1.59
C LEU A 219 3.51 -23.03 0.85
N MET A 220 3.23 -22.29 -0.22
CA MET A 220 2.07 -22.54 -1.08
C MET A 220 2.11 -23.97 -1.65
N GLY A 221 3.27 -24.39 -2.16
CA GLY A 221 3.46 -25.75 -2.66
C GLY A 221 3.20 -26.83 -1.60
N MET A 222 3.68 -26.62 -0.36
CA MET A 222 3.40 -27.53 0.76
C MET A 222 1.92 -27.57 1.13
N ILE A 223 1.25 -26.42 1.24
CA ILE A 223 -0.18 -26.32 1.57
C ILE A 223 -1.03 -27.04 0.52
N THR A 224 -0.73 -26.81 -0.75
CA THR A 224 -1.51 -27.40 -1.86
C THR A 224 -1.30 -28.89 -1.97
N ASN A 225 -0.05 -29.38 -1.92
CA ASN A 225 0.28 -30.79 -2.18
C ASN A 225 0.07 -31.70 -0.96
N SER A 226 0.04 -31.16 0.28
CA SER A 226 -0.24 -31.95 1.47
C SER A 226 -1.73 -32.22 1.72
N GLY A 227 -2.63 -31.58 0.98
CA GLY A 227 -4.06 -31.59 1.26
C GLY A 227 -4.47 -30.65 2.41
N PHE A 228 -3.52 -29.99 3.08
CA PHE A 228 -3.83 -29.06 4.17
C PHE A 228 -4.65 -27.86 3.68
N GLY A 229 -4.42 -27.42 2.44
CA GLY A 229 -5.24 -26.39 1.81
C GLY A 229 -6.73 -26.75 1.76
N ALA A 230 -7.05 -28.00 1.41
CA ALA A 230 -8.44 -28.47 1.41
C ALA A 230 -9.08 -28.45 2.80
N VAL A 231 -8.32 -28.74 3.85
CA VAL A 231 -8.79 -28.66 5.25
C VAL A 231 -9.13 -27.21 5.61
N ILE A 232 -8.28 -26.26 5.25
CA ILE A 232 -8.51 -24.81 5.49
C ILE A 232 -9.76 -24.34 4.75
N VAL A 233 -9.87 -24.66 3.44
CA VAL A 233 -11.04 -24.32 2.62
C VAL A 233 -12.31 -24.88 3.25
N GLN A 234 -12.32 -26.18 3.61
CA GLN A 234 -13.49 -26.81 4.22
C GLN A 234 -13.84 -26.21 5.59
N ALA A 235 -12.84 -25.81 6.39
CA ALA A 235 -13.09 -25.13 7.65
C ALA A 235 -13.80 -23.77 7.44
N ILE A 236 -13.38 -23.01 6.44
CA ILE A 236 -14.03 -21.75 6.08
C ILE A 236 -15.46 -21.99 5.58
N VAL A 237 -15.63 -22.93 4.64
CA VAL A 237 -16.94 -23.26 4.03
C VAL A 237 -17.96 -23.74 5.06
N ASN A 238 -17.50 -24.46 6.11
CA ASN A 238 -18.37 -24.96 7.17
C ASN A 238 -18.96 -23.87 8.07
N VAL A 239 -18.29 -22.71 8.17
CA VAL A 239 -18.70 -21.61 9.06
C VAL A 239 -19.20 -20.38 8.31
N ALA A 240 -18.76 -20.20 7.07
CA ALA A 240 -19.15 -19.07 6.23
C ALA A 240 -20.45 -19.35 5.44
N THR A 241 -21.11 -18.31 5.07
CA THR A 241 -22.22 -18.28 4.11
C THR A 241 -21.83 -17.39 2.93
N THR A 242 -22.56 -17.42 1.84
CA THR A 242 -22.36 -16.50 0.70
C THR A 242 -22.19 -15.04 1.17
N THR A 243 -23.04 -14.59 2.11
CA THR A 243 -23.03 -13.22 2.63
C THR A 243 -21.89 -12.95 3.61
N SER A 244 -21.54 -13.92 4.46
CA SER A 244 -20.50 -13.72 5.49
C SER A 244 -19.10 -14.05 5.00
N MET A 245 -18.95 -14.63 3.80
CA MET A 245 -17.64 -15.01 3.25
C MET A 245 -16.65 -13.83 3.16
N PRO A 246 -17.04 -12.60 2.75
CA PRO A 246 -16.10 -11.47 2.79
C PRO A 246 -15.57 -11.17 4.20
N VAL A 247 -16.41 -11.30 5.23
CA VAL A 247 -15.98 -11.11 6.64
C VAL A 247 -14.95 -12.17 7.04
N TRP A 248 -15.16 -13.43 6.67
CA TRP A 248 -14.19 -14.50 6.94
C TRP A 248 -12.91 -14.33 6.16
N ALA A 249 -12.98 -13.86 4.90
CA ALA A 249 -11.79 -13.49 4.12
C ALA A 249 -10.99 -12.39 4.82
N TYR A 250 -11.67 -11.31 5.27
CA TYR A 250 -11.07 -10.22 6.02
C TYR A 250 -10.37 -10.70 7.31
N ILE A 251 -11.08 -11.45 8.16
CA ILE A 251 -10.53 -11.93 9.44
C ILE A 251 -9.34 -12.87 9.20
N SER A 252 -9.47 -13.81 8.26
CA SER A 252 -8.40 -14.76 7.96
C SER A 252 -7.18 -14.05 7.35
N ALA A 253 -7.39 -13.05 6.50
CA ALA A 253 -6.30 -12.23 5.95
C ALA A 253 -5.59 -11.44 7.06
N SER A 254 -6.34 -10.81 7.96
CA SER A 254 -5.78 -10.09 9.11
C SER A 254 -4.90 -10.98 10.00
N LEU A 255 -5.36 -12.20 10.27
CA LEU A 255 -4.58 -13.16 11.07
C LEU A 255 -3.33 -13.64 10.33
N THR A 256 -3.45 -13.92 9.02
CA THR A 256 -2.33 -14.42 8.22
C THR A 256 -1.27 -13.33 8.04
N ASN A 257 -1.66 -12.07 7.89
CA ASN A 257 -0.74 -10.94 7.73
C ASN A 257 0.19 -10.73 8.94
N LEU A 258 -0.18 -11.17 10.14
CA LEU A 258 0.73 -11.15 11.29
C LEU A 258 1.99 -12.00 11.06
N PHE A 259 1.90 -13.01 10.20
CA PHE A 259 2.99 -13.93 9.89
C PHE A 259 3.62 -13.68 8.51
N ILE A 260 2.84 -13.18 7.57
CA ILE A 260 3.25 -12.88 6.19
C ILE A 260 2.90 -11.42 5.88
N PRO A 261 3.66 -10.45 6.40
CA PRO A 261 3.36 -9.03 6.25
C PRO A 261 3.73 -8.51 4.85
N SER A 262 3.10 -9.05 3.83
CA SER A 262 3.33 -8.69 2.44
C SER A 262 2.08 -8.99 1.63
N GLN A 263 1.34 -7.98 1.23
CA GLN A 263 0.07 -8.11 0.53
C GLN A 263 0.16 -9.05 -0.68
N GLY A 264 1.14 -8.86 -1.57
CA GLY A 264 1.36 -9.76 -2.71
C GLY A 264 1.83 -11.15 -2.31
N GLY A 265 2.75 -11.27 -1.35
CA GLY A 265 3.24 -12.56 -0.85
C GLY A 265 2.17 -13.37 -0.15
N GLN A 266 1.36 -12.73 0.68
CA GLN A 266 0.22 -13.37 1.34
C GLN A 266 -0.84 -13.82 0.33
N TRP A 267 -1.12 -13.02 -0.72
CA TRP A 267 -2.06 -13.39 -1.78
C TRP A 267 -1.63 -14.64 -2.53
N ILE A 268 -0.33 -14.83 -2.78
CA ILE A 268 0.20 -16.05 -3.40
C ILE A 268 -0.18 -17.29 -2.58
N VAL A 269 -0.11 -17.21 -1.26
CA VAL A 269 -0.40 -18.34 -0.34
C VAL A 269 -1.89 -18.49 -0.08
N GLN A 270 -2.58 -17.41 0.23
CA GLN A 270 -3.95 -17.44 0.73
C GLN A 270 -5.00 -17.24 -0.36
N GLY A 271 -4.68 -16.50 -1.43
CA GLY A 271 -5.62 -16.19 -2.50
C GLY A 271 -6.27 -17.42 -3.13
N PRO A 272 -5.52 -18.50 -3.51
CA PRO A 272 -6.10 -19.72 -4.06
C PRO A 272 -7.13 -20.36 -3.12
N LEU A 273 -6.89 -20.34 -1.82
CA LEU A 273 -7.79 -20.92 -0.80
C LEU A 273 -9.06 -20.10 -0.65
N LEU A 274 -8.94 -18.78 -0.60
CA LEU A 274 -10.08 -17.87 -0.51
C LEU A 274 -10.94 -17.92 -1.76
N VAL A 275 -10.32 -17.96 -2.95
CA VAL A 275 -11.04 -18.10 -4.24
C VAL A 275 -11.80 -19.41 -4.29
N GLU A 276 -11.19 -20.52 -3.88
CA GLU A 276 -11.84 -21.83 -3.88
C GLU A 276 -13.01 -21.87 -2.89
N ALA A 277 -12.83 -21.36 -1.66
CA ALA A 277 -13.92 -21.27 -0.68
C ALA A 277 -15.08 -20.38 -1.20
N ALA A 278 -14.76 -19.25 -1.82
CA ALA A 278 -15.75 -18.35 -2.38
C ALA A 278 -16.55 -19.01 -3.52
N GLN A 279 -15.88 -19.75 -4.40
CA GLN A 279 -16.52 -20.49 -5.49
C GLN A 279 -17.46 -21.57 -4.95
N GLN A 280 -17.06 -22.31 -3.92
CA GLN A 280 -17.91 -23.33 -3.28
C GLN A 280 -19.17 -22.72 -2.64
N LEU A 281 -19.05 -21.50 -2.09
CA LEU A 281 -20.17 -20.76 -1.47
C LEU A 281 -20.94 -19.87 -2.43
N ASN A 282 -20.57 -19.80 -3.72
CA ASN A 282 -21.09 -18.85 -4.70
C ASN A 282 -21.01 -17.40 -4.22
N ALA A 283 -19.94 -17.05 -3.50
CA ALA A 283 -19.69 -15.70 -3.03
C ALA A 283 -19.02 -14.85 -4.13
N ASN A 284 -19.23 -13.53 -4.06
CA ASN A 284 -18.64 -12.59 -5.03
C ASN A 284 -17.12 -12.50 -4.84
N ILE A 285 -16.36 -12.92 -5.84
CA ILE A 285 -14.88 -12.93 -5.82
C ILE A 285 -14.31 -11.53 -5.64
N ILE A 286 -14.93 -10.50 -6.18
CA ILE A 286 -14.47 -9.11 -6.07
C ILE A 286 -14.50 -8.68 -4.59
N HIS A 287 -15.61 -8.95 -3.90
CA HIS A 287 -15.71 -8.62 -2.47
C HIS A 287 -14.73 -9.42 -1.60
N ILE A 288 -14.33 -10.63 -2.05
CA ILE A 288 -13.32 -11.43 -1.35
C ILE A 288 -11.93 -10.82 -1.52
N ILE A 289 -11.61 -10.34 -2.71
CA ILE A 289 -10.35 -9.64 -2.99
C ILE A 289 -10.26 -8.34 -2.18
N ASP A 290 -11.33 -7.53 -2.19
CA ASP A 290 -11.41 -6.32 -1.39
C ASP A 290 -11.23 -6.64 0.10
N ALA A 291 -11.95 -7.63 0.61
CA ALA A 291 -11.88 -8.05 2.00
C ALA A 291 -10.49 -8.57 2.39
N PHE A 292 -9.82 -9.28 1.48
CA PHE A 292 -8.44 -9.72 1.67
C PHE A 292 -7.50 -8.52 1.81
N VAL A 293 -7.61 -7.53 0.90
CA VAL A 293 -6.75 -6.32 0.93
C VAL A 293 -6.95 -5.55 2.24
N TYR A 294 -8.19 -5.33 2.67
CA TYR A 294 -8.45 -4.67 3.96
C TYR A 294 -7.95 -5.48 5.15
N GLY A 295 -8.00 -6.82 5.07
CA GLY A 295 -7.51 -7.70 6.12
C GLY A 295 -5.99 -7.67 6.25
N ASP A 296 -5.28 -7.70 5.14
CA ASP A 296 -3.83 -7.52 5.08
C ASP A 296 -3.43 -6.16 5.67
N GLU A 297 -4.05 -5.09 5.21
CA GLU A 297 -3.74 -3.74 5.64
C GLU A 297 -4.11 -3.47 7.12
N ALA A 298 -5.18 -4.08 7.63
CA ALA A 298 -5.62 -3.85 8.99
C ALA A 298 -4.53 -4.11 10.03
N THR A 299 -3.83 -5.23 9.92
CA THR A 299 -2.79 -5.59 10.90
C THR A 299 -1.46 -4.90 10.65
N ASN A 300 -1.27 -4.26 9.48
CA ASN A 300 -0.15 -3.36 9.23
C ASN A 300 -0.17 -2.12 10.16
N LEU A 301 -1.33 -1.75 10.71
CA LEU A 301 -1.42 -0.73 11.77
C LEU A 301 -0.79 -1.19 13.10
N LEU A 302 -0.69 -2.49 13.36
CA LEU A 302 -0.08 -3.03 14.58
C LEU A 302 1.39 -3.43 14.38
N GLN A 303 1.76 -3.79 13.16
CA GLN A 303 3.11 -4.26 12.86
C GLN A 303 4.10 -3.12 12.77
N PRO A 304 5.32 -3.29 13.31
CA PRO A 304 6.35 -2.26 13.27
C PRO A 304 6.98 -2.10 11.87
N LEU A 305 6.93 -3.10 11.00
CA LEU A 305 7.72 -3.17 9.77
C LEU A 305 7.53 -1.95 8.86
N TYR A 306 6.29 -1.60 8.56
CA TYR A 306 5.99 -0.51 7.63
C TYR A 306 6.04 0.88 8.26
N VAL A 307 5.90 1.00 9.59
CA VAL A 307 6.00 2.29 10.28
C VAL A 307 7.43 2.68 10.60
N ILE A 308 8.36 1.72 10.74
CA ILE A 308 9.77 2.00 11.07
C ILE A 308 10.42 2.98 10.07
N PRO A 309 10.28 2.83 8.75
CA PRO A 309 10.82 3.81 7.81
C PRO A 309 10.28 5.23 8.06
N ALA A 310 8.97 5.37 8.27
CA ALA A 310 8.34 6.66 8.57
C ALA A 310 8.87 7.27 9.88
N LEU A 311 9.07 6.45 10.91
CA LEU A 311 9.64 6.87 12.21
C LEU A 311 11.11 7.25 12.10
N SER A 312 11.87 6.56 11.26
CA SER A 312 13.29 6.83 11.03
C SER A 312 13.49 8.22 10.41
N VAL A 313 12.63 8.63 9.48
CA VAL A 313 12.66 9.96 8.85
C VAL A 313 12.58 11.08 9.91
N VAL A 314 11.76 10.89 10.94
CA VAL A 314 11.54 11.91 11.98
C VAL A 314 12.26 11.62 13.31
N GLY A 315 13.00 10.53 13.38
CA GLY A 315 13.80 10.15 14.56
C GLY A 315 12.96 9.78 15.79
N MET A 316 11.76 9.22 15.57
CA MET A 316 10.87 8.73 16.63
C MET A 316 11.02 7.23 16.87
N LYS A 317 10.53 6.76 18.01
CA LYS A 317 10.47 5.34 18.35
C LYS A 317 9.06 4.81 18.25
N LEU A 318 8.91 3.53 17.91
CA LEU A 318 7.61 2.86 17.78
C LEU A 318 6.71 3.05 19.02
N LYS A 319 7.28 2.96 20.22
CA LYS A 319 6.54 3.12 21.49
C LYS A 319 5.81 4.46 21.61
N ASP A 320 6.26 5.49 20.90
CA ASP A 320 5.70 6.84 21.00
C ASP A 320 4.42 6.99 20.18
N VAL A 321 4.21 6.12 19.19
CA VAL A 321 3.06 6.18 18.24
C VAL A 321 2.15 4.96 18.33
N TRP A 322 2.66 3.82 18.81
CA TRP A 322 1.97 2.52 18.73
C TRP A 322 0.61 2.50 19.42
N GLY A 323 0.47 3.18 20.56
CA GLY A 323 -0.81 3.28 21.26
C GLY A 323 -1.89 3.93 20.42
N PHE A 324 -1.57 5.01 19.69
CA PHE A 324 -2.49 5.69 18.78
C PHE A 324 -2.86 4.80 17.58
N MET A 325 -1.86 4.11 17.01
CA MET A 325 -2.07 3.18 15.90
C MET A 325 -2.97 2.01 16.31
N ALA A 326 -2.73 1.41 17.48
CA ALA A 326 -3.55 0.32 18.02
C ALA A 326 -5.00 0.77 18.28
N PHE A 327 -5.18 2.01 18.74
CA PHE A 327 -6.51 2.58 18.93
C PHE A 327 -7.27 2.74 17.60
N ILE A 328 -6.63 3.29 16.57
CA ILE A 328 -7.17 3.38 15.21
C ILE A 328 -7.51 1.99 14.67
N TRP A 329 -6.64 1.00 14.90
CA TRP A 329 -6.83 -0.38 14.46
C TRP A 329 -8.10 -1.02 15.02
N VAL A 330 -8.42 -0.83 16.31
CA VAL A 330 -9.64 -1.38 16.92
C VAL A 330 -10.89 -0.89 16.17
N PHE A 331 -10.96 0.40 15.87
CA PHE A 331 -12.07 0.96 15.10
C PHE A 331 -12.10 0.49 13.66
N TRP A 332 -10.93 0.37 13.02
CA TRP A 332 -10.83 -0.21 11.70
C TRP A 332 -11.38 -1.64 11.68
N LEU A 333 -10.97 -2.48 12.64
CA LEU A 333 -11.45 -3.87 12.75
C LEU A 333 -12.98 -3.93 12.80
N ILE A 334 -13.59 -3.10 13.65
CA ILE A 334 -15.06 -3.07 13.82
C ILE A 334 -15.75 -2.58 12.53
N LEU A 335 -15.31 -1.44 12.01
CA LEU A 335 -15.94 -0.82 10.84
C LEU A 335 -15.81 -1.69 9.58
N THR A 336 -14.66 -2.31 9.37
CA THR A 336 -14.43 -3.18 8.22
C THR A 336 -15.23 -4.46 8.32
N THR A 337 -15.30 -5.07 9.50
CA THR A 337 -16.12 -6.26 9.74
C THR A 337 -17.60 -5.99 9.46
N LEU A 338 -18.14 -4.90 10.01
CA LEU A 338 -19.51 -4.49 9.75
C LEU A 338 -19.73 -4.09 8.29
N GLY A 339 -18.76 -3.38 7.71
CA GLY A 339 -18.82 -2.92 6.34
C GLY A 339 -18.91 -4.07 5.34
N PHE A 340 -18.05 -5.08 5.44
CA PHE A 340 -18.09 -6.25 4.55
C PHE A 340 -19.31 -7.14 4.78
N TYR A 341 -19.95 -7.04 5.93
CA TYR A 341 -21.20 -7.77 6.15
C TYR A 341 -22.42 -7.03 5.57
N PHE A 342 -22.53 -5.71 5.78
CA PHE A 342 -23.75 -4.96 5.45
C PHE A 342 -23.71 -4.23 4.10
N ILE A 343 -22.56 -3.65 3.69
CA ILE A 343 -22.49 -2.85 2.46
C ILE A 343 -22.80 -3.68 1.20
N PRO A 344 -22.30 -4.92 1.03
CA PRO A 344 -22.65 -5.76 -0.12
C PRO A 344 -24.12 -6.12 -0.24
N MET A 345 -24.93 -5.89 0.79
CA MET A 345 -26.38 -6.11 0.75
C MET A 345 -27.14 -4.89 0.24
N ILE A 346 -26.49 -3.72 0.21
CA ILE A 346 -27.14 -2.43 -0.05
C ILE A 346 -26.65 -1.86 -1.39
N VAL A 347 -25.39 -2.06 -1.72
CA VAL A 347 -24.71 -1.58 -2.92
C VAL A 347 -24.48 -2.73 -3.89
#